data_b1f6d7774f2bee1975e8cc9ef0c0c642
#
_entry.id   b1f6d7774f2bee1975e8cc9ef0c0c642
#
_cell.length_a   1.000
_cell.length_b   1.000
_cell.length_c   1.000
_cell.angle_alpha   90.00
_cell.angle_beta   90.00
_cell.angle_gamma   90.00
#
_symmetry.space_group_name_H-M   'P 1'
#
loop_
_entity.id
_entity.type
_entity.pdbx_description
1 polymer ?
#
loop_
_entity_poly.entity_id
_entity_poly.type
_entity_poly.pdbx_seq_one_letter_code
_entity_poly.pdbx_strand_id
1 'polypeptide(L)'
;MQSAESIIVGTDGTDTAERAVDRAGAIARAFGSTVHVLSAYSDEKTPLVGSGKQGDRTHAQQHVDRARERLAEQGVESEAHLTNQEPGRALVAMAHEQGAQMIVVGNRGMTGARRVLGSVPNYVSHHADCDVLIVSTR
;
A
#
# COMPACT_ATOMS: atom_id res chain seq x y z
N MET A 1 10.13 6.13 -26.32
CA MET A 1 9.76 4.94 -25.53
C MET A 1 9.15 5.40 -24.20
N GLN A 2 7.98 4.90 -23.90
CA GLN A 2 7.33 5.28 -22.64
C GLN A 2 7.83 4.40 -21.51
N SER A 3 8.11 5.02 -20.37
CA SER A 3 8.39 4.26 -19.17
C SER A 3 7.12 3.56 -18.71
N ALA A 4 7.28 2.43 -18.07
CA ALA A 4 6.15 1.74 -17.47
C ALA A 4 5.53 2.63 -16.40
N GLU A 5 4.22 2.65 -16.36
CA GLU A 5 3.53 3.39 -15.32
C GLU A 5 3.69 2.69 -14.00
N SER A 6 3.56 3.43 -12.93
CA SER A 6 3.76 2.91 -11.58
C SER A 6 2.44 2.92 -10.80
N ILE A 7 2.26 1.88 -10.02
CA ILE A 7 1.16 1.77 -9.07
C ILE A 7 1.77 1.60 -7.69
N ILE A 8 1.28 2.34 -6.72
CA ILE A 8 1.76 2.26 -5.35
C ILE A 8 0.73 1.50 -4.52
N VAL A 9 1.17 0.56 -3.70
CA VAL A 9 0.28 -0.14 -2.78
C VAL A 9 0.95 -0.26 -1.43
N GLY A 10 0.17 -0.04 -0.37
CA GLY A 10 0.66 -0.22 1.00
C GLY A 10 0.25 -1.57 1.54
N THR A 11 1.09 -2.16 2.40
CA THR A 11 0.73 -3.38 3.08
C THR A 11 1.23 -3.37 4.52
N ASP A 12 0.40 -3.90 5.41
CA ASP A 12 0.76 -4.16 6.79
C ASP A 12 0.63 -5.65 7.12
N GLY A 13 0.54 -6.48 6.09
CA GLY A 13 0.46 -7.91 6.24
C GLY A 13 -0.92 -8.45 6.58
N THR A 14 -1.92 -7.59 6.74
CA THR A 14 -3.28 -8.04 7.04
C THR A 14 -3.97 -8.56 5.78
N ASP A 15 -5.07 -9.30 5.97
CA ASP A 15 -5.87 -9.80 4.85
C ASP A 15 -6.38 -8.67 3.97
N THR A 16 -6.77 -7.56 4.57
CA THR A 16 -7.20 -6.38 3.84
C THR A 16 -6.11 -5.87 2.92
N ALA A 17 -4.89 -5.76 3.48
CA ALA A 17 -3.75 -5.29 2.70
C ALA A 17 -3.41 -6.25 1.58
N GLU A 18 -3.51 -7.56 1.84
CA GLU A 18 -3.21 -8.53 0.80
C GLU A 18 -4.22 -8.46 -0.35
N ARG A 19 -5.47 -8.17 -0.05
CA ARG A 19 -6.47 -7.94 -1.11
C ARG A 19 -6.11 -6.72 -1.95
N ALA A 20 -5.62 -5.67 -1.30
CA ALA A 20 -5.16 -4.50 -2.02
C ALA A 20 -3.98 -4.82 -2.93
N VAL A 21 -3.03 -5.62 -2.43
CA VAL A 21 -1.88 -6.06 -3.24
C VAL A 21 -2.37 -6.86 -4.45
N ASP A 22 -3.29 -7.78 -4.25
CA ASP A 22 -3.81 -8.59 -5.35
C ASP A 22 -4.52 -7.73 -6.40
N ARG A 23 -5.29 -6.74 -5.96
CA ARG A 23 -5.98 -5.85 -6.87
C ARG A 23 -4.99 -4.98 -7.65
N ALA A 24 -3.95 -4.47 -6.95
CA ALA A 24 -2.90 -3.71 -7.61
C ALA A 24 -2.22 -4.56 -8.68
N GLY A 25 -1.99 -5.84 -8.37
CA GLY A 25 -1.39 -6.75 -9.33
C GLY A 25 -2.26 -6.95 -10.57
N ALA A 26 -3.56 -7.13 -10.37
CA ALA A 26 -4.47 -7.30 -11.50
C ALA A 26 -4.49 -6.08 -12.41
N ILE A 27 -4.49 -4.89 -11.82
CA ILE A 27 -4.46 -3.65 -12.59
C ILE A 27 -3.13 -3.50 -13.31
N ALA A 28 -2.03 -3.75 -12.61
CA ALA A 28 -0.70 -3.64 -13.20
C ALA A 28 -0.53 -4.60 -14.37
N ARG A 29 -1.06 -5.80 -14.23
CA ARG A 29 -0.99 -6.79 -15.31
C ARG A 29 -1.74 -6.29 -16.54
N ALA A 30 -2.91 -5.68 -16.34
CA ALA A 30 -3.73 -5.19 -17.43
C ALA A 30 -3.07 -4.02 -18.16
N PHE A 31 -2.35 -3.17 -17.45
CA PHE A 31 -1.75 -1.96 -18.02
C PHE A 31 -0.26 -2.06 -18.26
N GLY A 32 0.37 -3.15 -17.86
CA GLY A 32 1.83 -3.28 -18.01
C GLY A 32 2.59 -2.40 -17.03
N SER A 33 2.04 -2.18 -15.85
CA SER A 33 2.63 -1.29 -14.85
C SER A 33 3.55 -2.05 -13.89
N THR A 34 4.43 -1.30 -13.22
CA THR A 34 5.26 -1.82 -12.12
C THR A 34 4.58 -1.44 -10.81
N VAL A 35 4.57 -2.36 -9.86
CA VAL A 35 3.98 -2.10 -8.54
C VAL A 35 5.08 -1.80 -7.53
N HIS A 36 4.94 -0.69 -6.81
CA HIS A 36 5.80 -0.36 -5.69
C HIS A 36 5.05 -0.69 -4.41
N VAL A 37 5.59 -1.62 -3.64
CA VAL A 37 4.98 -2.08 -2.40
C VAL A 37 5.67 -1.38 -1.24
N LEU A 38 4.89 -0.72 -0.40
CA LEU A 38 5.41 0.03 0.73
C LEU A 38 4.87 -0.55 2.04
N SER A 39 5.75 -0.77 3.00
CA SER A 39 5.34 -1.14 4.35
C SER A 39 6.03 -0.24 5.35
N ALA A 40 5.26 0.20 6.35
CA ALA A 40 5.77 1.06 7.40
C ALA A 40 6.16 0.22 8.61
N TYR A 41 7.18 0.68 9.31
CA TYR A 41 7.63 0.05 10.54
C TYR A 41 7.89 1.12 11.58
N SER A 42 7.94 0.69 12.84
CA SER A 42 8.32 1.56 13.94
C SER A 42 9.69 1.10 14.43
N ASP A 43 10.67 1.99 14.37
CA ASP A 43 12.00 1.72 14.89
C ASP A 43 12.16 2.24 16.31
N GLU A 44 11.10 2.79 16.86
CA GLU A 44 11.07 3.34 18.20
C GLU A 44 10.25 2.43 19.10
N LYS A 45 10.46 2.57 20.40
CA LYS A 45 9.63 1.86 21.36
C LYS A 45 8.22 2.44 21.42
N THR A 46 8.06 3.65 20.91
CA THR A 46 6.76 4.31 20.85
C THR A 46 6.06 3.93 19.56
N PRO A 47 4.90 3.30 19.64
CA PRO A 47 4.18 2.94 18.42
C PRO A 47 3.68 4.17 17.71
N LEU A 48 3.50 4.04 16.39
CA LEU A 48 2.94 5.12 15.59
C LEU A 48 1.48 5.33 16.01
N VAL A 49 1.14 6.60 16.20
CA VAL A 49 -0.19 6.97 16.69
C VAL A 49 -1.24 6.64 15.63
N GLY A 50 -2.31 5.98 16.06
CA GLY A 50 -3.46 5.71 15.21
C GLY A 50 -3.30 4.56 14.24
N SER A 51 -2.16 3.91 14.20
CA SER A 51 -1.90 2.86 13.23
C SER A 51 -2.00 1.44 13.81
N GLY A 52 -2.36 1.31 15.07
CA GLY A 52 -2.38 0.02 15.70
C GLY A 52 -0.97 -0.51 15.87
N LYS A 53 -0.84 -1.82 15.87
CA LYS A 53 0.47 -2.43 16.06
C LYS A 53 1.25 -2.42 14.76
N GLN A 54 2.19 -1.51 14.68
CA GLN A 54 3.17 -1.56 13.61
C GLN A 54 4.28 -2.50 14.06
N GLY A 55 4.63 -3.45 13.23
CA GLY A 55 5.74 -4.31 13.49
C GLY A 55 7.06 -3.56 13.38
N ASP A 56 8.12 -4.22 13.76
CA ASP A 56 9.45 -3.70 13.57
C ASP A 56 9.84 -3.82 12.08
N ARG A 57 11.07 -3.43 11.77
CA ARG A 57 11.55 -3.48 10.41
C ARG A 57 11.55 -4.89 9.82
N THR A 58 11.82 -5.90 10.66
CA THR A 58 11.81 -7.29 10.21
C THR A 58 10.43 -7.71 9.73
N HIS A 59 9.38 -7.35 10.47
CA HIS A 59 8.01 -7.65 10.07
C HIS A 59 7.64 -6.93 8.79
N ALA A 60 8.03 -5.66 8.68
CA ALA A 60 7.74 -4.89 7.48
C ALA A 60 8.41 -5.51 6.26
N GLN A 61 9.65 -5.99 6.42
CA GLN A 61 10.34 -6.67 5.35
C GLN A 61 9.61 -7.94 4.92
N GLN A 62 9.12 -8.71 5.90
CA GLN A 62 8.34 -9.91 5.59
C GLN A 62 7.07 -9.58 4.83
N HIS A 63 6.42 -8.47 5.20
CA HIS A 63 5.18 -8.06 4.53
C HIS A 63 5.43 -7.71 3.06
N VAL A 64 6.48 -6.96 2.78
CA VAL A 64 6.75 -6.60 1.39
C VAL A 64 7.25 -7.79 0.59
N ASP A 65 8.02 -8.69 1.22
CA ASP A 65 8.47 -9.90 0.53
C ASP A 65 7.29 -10.77 0.13
N ARG A 66 6.33 -10.96 1.03
CA ARG A 66 5.14 -11.73 0.73
C ARG A 66 4.31 -11.08 -0.37
N ALA A 67 4.19 -9.76 -0.31
CA ALA A 67 3.45 -9.03 -1.34
C ALA A 67 4.10 -9.21 -2.71
N ARG A 68 5.42 -9.13 -2.76
CA ARG A 68 6.14 -9.30 -4.02
C ARG A 68 5.98 -10.71 -4.57
N GLU A 69 5.94 -11.73 -3.70
CA GLU A 69 5.68 -13.09 -4.14
C GLU A 69 4.32 -13.22 -4.77
N ARG A 70 3.30 -12.61 -4.16
CA ARG A 70 1.95 -12.64 -4.71
C ARG A 70 1.89 -11.94 -6.07
N LEU A 71 2.60 -10.84 -6.21
CA LEU A 71 2.66 -10.12 -7.48
C LEU A 71 3.41 -10.90 -8.54
N ALA A 72 4.50 -11.56 -8.17
CA ALA A 72 5.26 -12.38 -9.09
C ALA A 72 4.42 -13.54 -9.62
N GLU A 73 3.55 -14.11 -8.79
CA GLU A 73 2.64 -15.17 -9.22
C GLU A 73 1.68 -14.70 -10.30
N GLN A 74 1.40 -13.40 -10.34
CA GLN A 74 0.57 -12.80 -11.39
C GLN A 74 1.38 -12.33 -12.58
N GLY A 75 2.69 -12.51 -12.55
CA GLY A 75 3.57 -12.04 -13.62
C GLY A 75 3.81 -10.54 -13.58
N VAL A 76 3.71 -9.92 -12.41
CA VAL A 76 3.84 -8.47 -12.25
C VAL A 76 5.18 -8.15 -11.60
N GLU A 77 5.91 -7.21 -12.21
CA GLU A 77 7.15 -6.73 -11.62
C GLU A 77 6.85 -5.80 -10.45
N SER A 78 7.66 -5.88 -9.41
CA SER A 78 7.46 -5.06 -8.24
C SER A 78 8.76 -4.67 -7.59
N GLU A 79 8.71 -3.59 -6.81
CA GLU A 79 9.82 -3.14 -5.98
C GLU A 79 9.29 -2.95 -4.56
N ALA A 80 10.13 -3.27 -3.60
CA ALA A 80 9.77 -3.17 -2.19
C ALA A 80 10.40 -1.94 -1.56
N HIS A 81 9.63 -1.29 -0.71
CA HIS A 81 10.08 -0.10 0.01
C HIS A 81 9.63 -0.19 1.47
N LEU A 82 10.49 0.26 2.36
CA LEU A 82 10.19 0.34 3.77
C LEU A 82 10.28 1.79 4.22
N THR A 83 9.46 2.17 5.19
CA THR A 83 9.50 3.51 5.73
C THR A 83 9.23 3.49 7.23
N ASN A 84 9.87 4.40 7.96
CA ASN A 84 9.55 4.61 9.36
C ASN A 84 8.62 5.81 9.56
N GLN A 85 8.14 6.37 8.46
CA GLN A 85 7.19 7.47 8.50
C GLN A 85 5.76 6.96 8.53
N GLU A 86 4.82 7.87 8.75
CA GLU A 86 3.42 7.51 8.74
C GLU A 86 3.02 6.98 7.37
N PRO A 87 2.30 5.83 7.34
CA PRO A 87 2.01 5.15 6.06
C PRO A 87 1.31 6.02 5.03
N GLY A 88 0.29 6.76 5.43
CA GLY A 88 -0.46 7.58 4.46
C GLY A 88 0.43 8.64 3.81
N ARG A 89 1.23 9.30 4.62
CA ARG A 89 2.15 10.32 4.11
C ARG A 89 3.19 9.71 3.18
N ALA A 90 3.71 8.55 3.56
CA ALA A 90 4.73 7.89 2.76
C ALA A 90 4.17 7.44 1.41
N LEU A 91 2.95 6.94 1.39
CA LEU A 91 2.30 6.53 0.14
C LEU A 91 2.12 7.71 -0.81
N VAL A 92 1.64 8.84 -0.29
CA VAL A 92 1.43 10.03 -1.12
C VAL A 92 2.76 10.56 -1.64
N ALA A 93 3.78 10.62 -0.78
CA ALA A 93 5.10 11.09 -1.20
C ALA A 93 5.69 10.18 -2.26
N MET A 94 5.59 8.88 -2.08
CA MET A 94 6.13 7.93 -3.05
C MET A 94 5.42 8.04 -4.40
N ALA A 95 4.09 8.17 -4.38
CA ALA A 95 3.33 8.32 -5.61
C ALA A 95 3.78 9.57 -6.37
N HIS A 96 4.01 10.66 -5.67
CA HIS A 96 4.49 11.88 -6.29
C HIS A 96 5.89 11.68 -6.88
N GLU A 97 6.80 11.08 -6.11
CA GLU A 97 8.18 10.85 -6.55
C GLU A 97 8.26 9.93 -7.76
N GLN A 98 7.41 8.91 -7.79
CA GLN A 98 7.42 7.94 -8.88
C GLN A 98 6.57 8.37 -10.07
N GLY A 99 5.84 9.47 -9.94
CA GLY A 99 4.90 9.86 -10.97
C GLY A 99 3.84 8.79 -11.17
N ALA A 100 3.35 8.21 -10.07
CA ALA A 100 2.46 7.07 -10.13
C ALA A 100 1.10 7.43 -10.70
N GLN A 101 0.51 6.49 -11.42
CA GLN A 101 -0.83 6.68 -11.96
C GLN A 101 -1.90 6.43 -10.90
N MET A 102 -1.59 5.64 -9.88
CA MET A 102 -2.60 5.23 -8.91
C MET A 102 -1.96 4.79 -7.60
N ILE A 103 -2.68 5.05 -6.51
CA ILE A 103 -2.37 4.46 -5.21
C ILE A 103 -3.51 3.50 -4.88
N VAL A 104 -3.18 2.28 -4.45
CA VAL A 104 -4.17 1.26 -4.08
C VAL A 104 -4.03 0.99 -2.59
N VAL A 105 -5.14 1.11 -1.87
CA VAL A 105 -5.16 0.84 -0.42
C VAL A 105 -6.41 0.05 -0.07
N GLY A 106 -6.34 -0.73 1.01
CA GLY A 106 -7.52 -1.39 1.54
C GLY A 106 -8.38 -0.41 2.33
N ASN A 107 -9.64 -0.78 2.56
CA ASN A 107 -10.56 0.06 3.32
C ASN A 107 -10.52 -0.28 4.81
N ARG A 108 -9.36 -0.59 5.29
CA ARG A 108 -9.16 -0.98 6.67
C ARG A 108 -9.80 0.02 7.63
N GLY A 109 -10.46 -0.48 8.68
CA GLY A 109 -11.16 0.35 9.62
C GLY A 109 -12.66 0.48 9.35
N MET A 110 -13.11 0.02 8.20
CA MET A 110 -14.53 0.01 7.88
C MET A 110 -15.16 -1.25 8.46
N THR A 111 -15.46 -1.23 9.73
CA THR A 111 -16.03 -2.38 10.41
C THR A 111 -17.33 -2.01 11.09
N GLY A 112 -18.16 -3.02 11.30
CA GLY A 112 -19.42 -2.87 12.04
C GLY A 112 -20.36 -1.91 11.36
N ALA A 113 -21.22 -1.29 12.15
CA ALA A 113 -22.26 -0.41 11.66
C ALA A 113 -21.74 0.94 11.17
N ARG A 114 -20.55 1.30 11.56
CA ARG A 114 -20.06 2.65 11.28
C ARG A 114 -19.51 2.85 9.90
N ARG A 115 -18.89 1.85 9.34
CA ARG A 115 -18.29 1.94 8.01
C ARG A 115 -17.38 3.17 7.85
N VAL A 116 -16.56 3.38 8.85
CA VAL A 116 -15.62 4.49 8.84
C VAL A 116 -14.38 4.07 8.06
N LEU A 117 -13.96 4.93 7.15
CA LEU A 117 -12.73 4.70 6.40
C LEU A 117 -11.53 4.75 7.33
N GLY A 118 -10.58 3.84 7.17
CA GLY A 118 -9.37 3.84 7.99
C GLY A 118 -8.54 5.09 7.78
N SER A 119 -7.59 5.33 8.70
CA SER A 119 -6.79 6.55 8.66
C SER A 119 -5.92 6.65 7.39
N VAL A 120 -5.34 5.55 6.95
CA VAL A 120 -4.50 5.55 5.76
C VAL A 120 -5.30 5.86 4.50
N PRO A 121 -6.38 5.10 4.20
CA PRO A 121 -7.15 5.43 3.00
C PRO A 121 -7.78 6.81 3.06
N ASN A 122 -8.18 7.26 4.25
CA ASN A 122 -8.73 8.61 4.40
C ASN A 122 -7.70 9.67 4.06
N TYR A 123 -6.50 9.56 4.61
CA TYR A 123 -5.43 10.50 4.32
C TYR A 123 -5.08 10.51 2.83
N VAL A 124 -4.88 9.33 2.27
CA VAL A 124 -4.48 9.21 0.87
C VAL A 124 -5.54 9.80 -0.06
N SER A 125 -6.81 9.55 0.22
CA SER A 125 -7.89 10.05 -0.63
C SER A 125 -7.95 11.58 -0.65
N HIS A 126 -7.52 12.23 0.42
CA HIS A 126 -7.55 13.69 0.52
C HIS A 126 -6.28 14.36 -0.01
N HIS A 127 -5.16 13.66 -0.04
CA HIS A 127 -3.87 14.31 -0.30
C HIS A 127 -3.16 13.82 -1.55
N ALA A 128 -3.60 12.73 -2.16
CA ALA A 128 -2.95 12.22 -3.36
C ALA A 128 -3.22 13.13 -4.55
N ASP A 129 -2.23 13.25 -5.42
CA ASP A 129 -2.39 13.98 -6.68
C ASP A 129 -2.57 13.03 -7.86
N CYS A 130 -2.91 11.78 -7.59
CA CYS A 130 -3.20 10.77 -8.60
C CYS A 130 -4.46 10.02 -8.20
N ASP A 131 -4.86 9.06 -9.03
CA ASP A 131 -6.03 8.23 -8.72
C ASP A 131 -5.81 7.41 -7.47
N VAL A 132 -6.86 7.18 -6.71
CA VAL A 132 -6.81 6.36 -5.51
C VAL A 132 -7.91 5.32 -5.59
N LEU A 133 -7.51 4.06 -5.48
CA LEU A 133 -8.46 2.95 -5.44
C LEU A 133 -8.50 2.40 -4.02
N ILE A 134 -9.67 2.40 -3.43
CA ILE A 134 -9.88 1.85 -2.09
C ILE A 134 -10.56 0.50 -2.25
N VAL A 135 -9.83 -0.56 -1.90
CA VAL A 135 -10.27 -1.93 -2.14
C VAL A 135 -11.14 -2.41 -0.97
N SER A 136 -12.31 -2.94 -1.31
CA SER A 136 -13.22 -3.47 -0.31
C SER A 136 -12.65 -4.70 0.37
N THR A 137 -12.94 -4.85 1.65
CA THR A 137 -12.49 -5.99 2.46
C THR A 137 -13.50 -7.13 2.50
N ARG A 138 -14.55 -7.01 1.81
CA ARG A 138 -15.57 -8.07 1.81
C ARG A 138 -15.10 -9.33 1.19
#